data_3d261909c23332019fcb96437c9e027e
#
_entry.id   3d261909c23332019fcb96437c9e027e
#
_cell.length_a   1.000
_cell.length_b   1.000
_cell.length_c   1.000
_cell.angle_alpha   90.00
_cell.angle_beta   90.00
_cell.angle_gamma   90.00
#
_symmetry.space_group_name_H-M   'P 1'
#
loop_
_entity.id
_entity.type
_entity.pdbx_description
1 polymer ?
#
loop_
_entity_poly.entity_id
_entity_poly.type
_entity_poly.pdbx_seq_one_letter_code
_entity_poly.pdbx_strand_id
1 'polypeptide(L)'
;ALAEVLRQHGIECEYADPRYLVLMFTPENPPQDYDRLREAITACCTARPLGSAPAEEDTAGNFAALARELAEKDPRCTIREAIFAPQEVVPAEEALGRVCAMPTVSCPPAIPIVVSGEMVSREAVTLMKRYSVANVAVIK
;
A
#
# COMPACT_ATOMS: atom_id res chain seq x y z
N ALA A 1 9.50 -2.86 -13.46
CA ALA A 1 8.96 -1.62 -12.86
C ALA A 1 10.07 -0.57 -12.72
N LEU A 2 9.73 0.72 -12.63
CA LEU A 2 10.72 1.80 -12.49
C LEU A 2 11.63 1.59 -11.27
N ALA A 3 11.07 1.18 -10.13
CA ALA A 3 11.83 0.88 -8.93
C ALA A 3 12.95 -0.15 -9.16
N GLU A 4 12.72 -1.16 -9.99
CA GLU A 4 13.75 -2.16 -10.32
C GLU A 4 14.88 -1.56 -11.17
N VAL A 5 14.55 -0.68 -12.11
CA VAL A 5 15.56 0.05 -12.90
C VAL A 5 16.40 0.93 -11.98
N LEU A 6 15.77 1.66 -11.06
CA LEU A 6 16.49 2.51 -10.10
C LEU A 6 17.43 1.68 -9.21
N ARG A 7 16.97 0.51 -8.74
CA ARG A 7 17.82 -0.39 -7.93
C ARG A 7 19.04 -0.88 -8.71
N GLN A 8 18.91 -1.19 -10.01
CA GLN A 8 20.03 -1.56 -10.87
C GLN A 8 21.06 -0.43 -11.04
N HIS A 9 20.63 0.83 -10.83
CA HIS A 9 21.51 2.00 -10.80
C HIS A 9 21.98 2.38 -9.39
N GLY A 10 21.77 1.50 -8.40
CA GLY A 10 22.18 1.74 -7.02
C GLY A 10 21.33 2.78 -6.28
N ILE A 11 20.06 2.94 -6.69
CA ILE A 11 19.11 3.88 -6.07
C ILE A 11 18.00 3.07 -5.43
N GLU A 12 17.88 3.13 -4.10
CA GLU A 12 16.76 2.54 -3.37
C GLU A 12 15.62 3.54 -3.24
N CYS A 13 14.40 3.03 -3.41
CA CYS A 13 13.20 3.82 -3.25
C CYS A 13 12.70 3.69 -1.81
N GLU A 14 12.24 4.79 -1.23
CA GLU A 14 11.53 4.77 0.04
C GLU A 14 10.21 3.99 -0.08
N TYR A 15 9.55 4.18 -1.21
CA TYR A 15 8.32 3.50 -1.53
C TYR A 15 8.13 3.34 -3.04
N ALA A 16 7.50 2.26 -3.46
CA ALA A 16 7.05 2.08 -4.84
C ALA A 16 5.78 1.23 -4.91
N ASP A 17 4.81 1.68 -5.68
CA ASP A 17 3.61 0.94 -6.05
C ASP A 17 3.38 0.98 -7.58
N PRO A 18 2.28 0.44 -8.12
CA PRO A 18 2.00 0.51 -9.56
C PRO A 18 1.86 1.93 -10.13
N ARG A 19 1.60 2.94 -9.29
CA ARG A 19 1.32 4.33 -9.69
C ARG A 19 2.35 5.33 -9.20
N TYR A 20 2.90 5.13 -8.01
CA TYR A 20 3.76 6.08 -7.33
C TYR A 20 5.11 5.48 -6.99
N LEU A 21 6.10 6.34 -7.02
CA LEU A 21 7.43 6.06 -6.54
C LEU A 21 7.89 7.25 -5.71
N VAL A 22 8.37 6.98 -4.51
CA VAL A 22 8.84 8.00 -3.57
C VAL A 22 10.33 7.80 -3.34
N LEU A 23 11.07 8.89 -3.49
CA LEU A 23 12.50 8.98 -3.20
C LEU A 23 12.71 10.00 -2.08
N MET A 24 13.64 9.72 -1.20
CA MET A 24 14.07 10.64 -0.17
C MET A 24 15.39 11.28 -0.56
N PHE A 25 15.48 12.59 -0.42
CA PHE A 25 16.70 13.35 -0.62
C PHE A 25 17.09 14.03 0.68
N THR A 26 18.37 14.09 0.94
CA THR A 26 18.94 14.80 2.07
C THR A 26 19.93 15.88 1.59
N PRO A 27 20.23 16.90 2.42
CA PRO A 27 21.25 17.90 2.08
C PRO A 27 22.64 17.30 1.84
N GLU A 28 22.89 16.09 2.34
CA GLU A 28 24.17 15.39 2.21
C GLU A 28 24.31 14.65 0.87
N ASN A 29 23.24 14.54 0.08
CA ASN A 29 23.33 13.91 -1.24
C ASN A 29 24.25 14.74 -2.16
N PRO A 30 25.36 14.16 -2.64
CA PRO A 30 26.25 14.87 -3.55
C PRO A 30 25.61 15.02 -4.94
N PRO A 31 26.05 15.99 -5.77
CA PRO A 31 25.53 16.20 -7.12
C PRO A 31 25.48 14.92 -7.98
N GLN A 32 26.43 14.03 -7.80
CA GLN A 32 26.51 12.75 -8.54
C GLN A 32 25.29 11.83 -8.32
N ASP A 33 24.62 11.92 -7.16
CA ASP A 33 23.43 11.14 -6.89
C ASP A 33 22.24 11.62 -7.73
N TYR A 34 22.13 12.92 -7.92
CA TYR A 34 21.11 13.52 -8.80
C TYR A 34 21.39 13.21 -10.27
N ASP A 35 22.65 13.22 -10.70
CA ASP A 35 23.04 12.85 -12.06
C ASP A 35 22.71 11.38 -12.32
N ARG A 36 23.04 10.48 -11.39
CA ARG A 36 22.69 9.05 -11.46
C ARG A 36 21.19 8.84 -11.57
N LEU A 37 20.40 9.56 -10.78
CA LEU A 37 18.94 9.48 -10.84
C LEU A 37 18.41 9.95 -12.19
N ARG A 38 18.92 11.07 -12.69
CA ARG A 38 18.54 11.62 -14.01
C ARG A 38 18.83 10.62 -15.12
N GLU A 39 20.00 9.98 -15.11
CA GLU A 39 20.39 8.96 -16.08
C GLU A 39 19.47 7.74 -16.03
N ALA A 40 19.19 7.23 -14.84
CA ALA A 40 18.31 6.08 -14.65
C ALA A 40 16.87 6.36 -15.14
N ILE A 41 16.31 7.52 -14.81
CA ILE A 41 14.98 7.93 -15.29
C ILE A 41 14.98 8.09 -16.81
N THR A 42 15.99 8.75 -17.37
CA THR A 42 16.10 8.96 -18.81
C THR A 42 16.18 7.64 -19.57
N ALA A 43 17.00 6.71 -19.10
CA ALA A 43 17.11 5.36 -19.67
C ALA A 43 15.76 4.62 -19.64
N CYS A 44 15.01 4.74 -18.54
CA CYS A 44 13.69 4.14 -18.43
C CYS A 44 12.67 4.77 -19.40
N CYS A 45 12.66 6.10 -19.53
CA CYS A 45 11.74 6.81 -20.40
C CYS A 45 12.02 6.57 -21.88
N THR A 46 13.28 6.39 -22.27
CA THR A 46 13.65 6.06 -23.65
C THR A 46 13.31 4.63 -24.04
N ALA A 47 13.38 3.70 -23.08
CA ALA A 47 13.04 2.30 -23.30
C ALA A 47 11.51 2.07 -23.37
N ARG A 48 10.71 2.96 -22.81
CA ARG A 48 9.25 2.87 -22.81
C ARG A 48 8.63 4.27 -22.94
N PRO A 49 8.08 4.64 -24.11
CA PRO A 49 7.42 5.92 -24.28
C PRO A 49 6.34 6.15 -23.23
N LEU A 50 6.41 7.28 -22.53
CA LEU A 50 5.36 7.77 -21.66
C LEU A 50 4.08 7.98 -22.50
N GLY A 51 3.07 7.15 -22.35
CA GLY A 51 1.81 7.41 -23.06
C GLY A 51 0.83 6.27 -23.24
N SER A 52 1.11 5.08 -22.73
CA SER A 52 0.18 3.96 -22.89
C SER A 52 -0.04 3.11 -21.63
N ALA A 53 -0.02 3.72 -20.46
CA ALA A 53 -0.73 3.11 -19.37
C ALA A 53 -2.22 3.32 -19.65
N PRO A 54 -3.07 2.27 -19.72
CA PRO A 54 -4.50 2.48 -19.70
C PRO A 54 -4.77 3.34 -18.47
N ALA A 55 -5.44 4.47 -18.68
CA ALA A 55 -6.06 5.19 -17.59
C ALA A 55 -7.10 4.23 -17.00
N GLU A 56 -6.71 3.37 -16.09
CA GLU A 56 -7.69 2.85 -15.17
C GLU A 56 -8.24 4.07 -14.46
N GLU A 57 -9.50 4.34 -14.73
CA GLU A 57 -10.30 5.41 -14.13
C GLU A 57 -10.49 5.13 -12.64
N ASP A 58 -9.40 5.16 -11.93
CA ASP A 58 -9.44 5.21 -10.48
C ASP A 58 -9.11 6.65 -10.10
N THR A 59 -10.11 7.46 -10.27
CA THR A 59 -10.11 8.85 -9.89
C THR A 59 -9.68 8.99 -8.43
N ALA A 60 -8.81 9.94 -8.15
CA ALA A 60 -8.45 10.35 -6.79
C ALA A 60 -9.67 10.54 -5.87
N GLY A 61 -10.85 10.79 -6.47
CA GLY A 61 -12.13 10.85 -5.79
C GLY A 61 -12.58 9.54 -5.17
N ASN A 62 -12.28 8.40 -5.78
CA ASN A 62 -12.68 7.10 -5.24
C ASN A 62 -11.80 6.70 -4.03
N PHE A 63 -10.49 7.03 -4.05
CA PHE A 63 -9.61 6.80 -2.91
C PHE A 63 -9.99 7.67 -1.70
N ALA A 64 -10.33 8.95 -1.92
CA ALA A 64 -10.73 9.85 -0.84
C ALA A 64 -12.08 9.43 -0.20
N ALA A 65 -13.01 8.91 -1.00
CA ALA A 65 -14.27 8.34 -0.50
C ALA A 65 -14.00 7.07 0.33
N LEU A 66 -13.23 6.13 -0.20
CA LEU A 66 -12.80 4.92 0.51
C LEU A 66 -12.06 5.24 1.82
N ALA A 67 -11.18 6.23 1.81
CA ALA A 67 -10.44 6.64 3.01
C ALA A 67 -11.36 7.25 4.08
N ARG A 68 -12.40 7.99 3.69
CA ARG A 68 -13.41 8.53 4.64
C ARG A 68 -14.23 7.41 5.26
N GLU A 69 -14.73 6.48 4.47
CA GLU A 69 -15.50 5.35 4.97
C GLU A 69 -14.65 4.46 5.91
N LEU A 70 -13.34 4.35 5.63
CA LEU A 70 -12.42 3.67 6.52
C LEU A 70 -12.15 4.44 7.83
N ALA A 71 -12.28 5.76 7.85
CA ALA A 71 -12.04 6.58 9.04
C ALA A 71 -13.22 6.55 10.05
N GLU A 72 -14.41 6.18 9.62
CA GLU A 72 -15.63 6.12 10.45
C GLU A 72 -15.83 4.76 11.14
N LYS A 73 -14.74 4.04 11.42
CA LYS A 73 -14.82 2.69 11.97
C LYS A 73 -15.16 2.65 13.44
N ASP A 74 -16.12 1.76 13.75
CA ASP A 74 -16.45 1.39 15.12
C ASP A 74 -15.75 0.07 15.49
N PRO A 75 -14.77 0.08 16.40
CA PRO A 75 -14.08 -1.15 16.80
C PRO A 75 -15.06 -2.07 17.56
N ARG A 76 -15.06 -3.34 17.19
CA ARG A 76 -15.91 -4.39 17.80
C ARG A 76 -15.38 -4.90 19.13
N CYS A 77 -14.06 -4.80 19.32
CA CYS A 77 -13.37 -5.10 20.56
C CYS A 77 -12.08 -4.30 20.64
N THR A 78 -11.42 -4.34 21.77
CA THR A 78 -10.12 -3.69 21.94
C THR A 78 -9.04 -4.40 21.11
N ILE A 79 -8.00 -3.66 20.73
CA ILE A 79 -6.81 -4.22 20.05
C ILE A 79 -6.24 -5.40 20.85
N ARG A 80 -6.16 -5.28 22.18
CA ARG A 80 -5.68 -6.33 23.05
C ARG A 80 -6.53 -7.59 22.98
N GLU A 81 -7.83 -7.46 23.07
CA GLU A 81 -8.74 -8.60 22.96
C GLU A 81 -8.61 -9.30 21.60
N ALA A 82 -8.55 -8.53 20.51
CA ALA A 82 -8.41 -9.09 19.17
C ALA A 82 -7.09 -9.86 18.98
N ILE A 83 -5.96 -9.30 19.45
CA ILE A 83 -4.64 -9.93 19.25
C ILE A 83 -4.51 -11.23 20.07
N PHE A 84 -5.13 -11.32 21.23
CA PHE A 84 -5.05 -12.51 22.10
C PHE A 84 -6.21 -13.48 21.93
N ALA A 85 -7.23 -13.16 21.11
CA ALA A 85 -8.29 -14.08 20.78
C ALA A 85 -7.79 -15.27 19.93
N PRO A 86 -8.49 -16.39 19.91
CA PRO A 86 -8.24 -17.45 18.92
C PRO A 86 -8.38 -16.89 17.51
N GLN A 87 -7.37 -17.13 16.67
CA GLN A 87 -7.27 -16.54 15.34
C GLN A 87 -7.23 -17.62 14.26
N GLU A 88 -7.59 -17.24 13.07
CA GLU A 88 -7.31 -17.97 11.83
C GLU A 88 -6.90 -17.01 10.72
N VAL A 89 -6.10 -17.48 9.79
CA VAL A 89 -5.69 -16.71 8.62
C VAL A 89 -6.59 -17.12 7.46
N VAL A 90 -7.24 -16.13 6.86
CA VAL A 90 -8.15 -16.34 5.73
C VAL A 90 -7.74 -15.46 4.54
N PRO A 91 -8.12 -15.82 3.30
CA PRO A 91 -8.02 -14.91 2.16
C PRO A 91 -8.73 -13.60 2.45
N ALA A 92 -8.18 -12.48 1.94
CA ALA A 92 -8.74 -11.14 2.18
C ALA A 92 -10.24 -11.05 1.83
N GLU A 93 -10.69 -11.79 0.82
CA GLU A 93 -12.10 -11.84 0.39
C GLU A 93 -13.02 -12.50 1.41
N GLU A 94 -12.52 -13.51 2.12
CA GLU A 94 -13.24 -14.24 3.16
C GLU A 94 -13.22 -13.52 4.51
N ALA A 95 -12.39 -12.49 4.63
CA ALA A 95 -12.33 -11.66 5.84
C ALA A 95 -13.49 -10.67 5.97
N LEU A 96 -14.27 -10.44 4.91
CA LEU A 96 -15.40 -9.50 4.92
C LEU A 96 -16.37 -9.79 6.08
N GLY A 97 -16.65 -8.77 6.89
CA GLY A 97 -17.54 -8.85 8.04
C GLY A 97 -16.95 -9.56 9.26
N ARG A 98 -15.68 -9.99 9.20
CA ARG A 98 -14.96 -10.58 10.33
C ARG A 98 -14.13 -9.51 11.05
N VAL A 99 -13.77 -9.78 12.30
CA VAL A 99 -12.96 -8.86 13.10
C VAL A 99 -11.48 -9.14 12.85
N CYS A 100 -10.74 -8.11 12.45
CA CYS A 100 -9.30 -8.19 12.23
C CYS A 100 -8.56 -8.50 13.53
N ALA A 101 -7.62 -9.43 13.48
CA ALA A 101 -6.77 -9.83 14.59
C ALA A 101 -5.28 -9.50 14.35
N MET A 102 -4.92 -9.01 13.16
CA MET A 102 -3.56 -8.55 12.89
C MET A 102 -3.32 -7.20 13.58
N PRO A 103 -2.09 -6.95 14.07
CA PRO A 103 -1.73 -5.64 14.64
C PRO A 103 -2.11 -4.48 13.73
N THR A 104 -1.82 -4.63 12.45
CA THR A 104 -2.30 -3.72 11.40
C THR A 104 -2.26 -4.43 10.03
N VAL A 105 -3.19 -4.10 9.17
CA VAL A 105 -3.11 -4.35 7.73
C VAL A 105 -3.01 -2.98 7.07
N SER A 106 -1.89 -2.70 6.44
CA SER A 106 -1.63 -1.37 5.88
C SER A 106 -1.34 -1.39 4.40
N CYS A 107 -1.69 -0.30 3.73
CA CYS A 107 -1.13 0.03 2.44
C CYS A 107 0.12 0.91 2.64
N PRO A 108 1.09 0.82 1.74
CA PRO A 108 2.23 1.73 1.76
C PRO A 108 1.78 3.20 1.58
N PRO A 109 2.40 4.18 2.22
CA PRO A 109 3.49 4.11 3.18
C PRO A 109 3.03 3.92 4.65
N ALA A 110 2.43 2.77 4.96
CA ALA A 110 1.97 2.38 6.29
C ALA A 110 0.68 3.07 6.78
N ILE A 111 -0.21 3.45 5.88
CA ILE A 111 -1.56 3.91 6.23
C ILE A 111 -2.41 2.67 6.57
N PRO A 112 -3.00 2.56 7.77
CA PRO A 112 -3.80 1.41 8.14
C PRO A 112 -5.05 1.27 7.25
N ILE A 113 -5.23 0.11 6.63
CA ILE A 113 -6.49 -0.29 5.98
C ILE A 113 -7.48 -0.76 7.04
N VAL A 114 -7.01 -1.61 7.94
CA VAL A 114 -7.74 -2.13 9.08
C VAL A 114 -6.77 -2.47 10.20
N VAL A 115 -7.16 -2.25 11.44
CA VAL A 115 -6.37 -2.62 12.63
C VAL A 115 -7.10 -3.65 13.47
N SER A 116 -6.38 -4.28 14.43
CA SER A 116 -6.97 -5.27 15.33
C SER A 116 -8.19 -4.71 16.06
N GLY A 117 -9.24 -5.53 16.12
CA GLY A 117 -10.50 -5.17 16.77
C GLY A 117 -11.52 -4.51 15.84
N GLU A 118 -11.12 -4.05 14.67
CA GLU A 118 -12.04 -3.49 13.68
C GLU A 118 -12.64 -4.58 12.79
N MET A 119 -13.87 -4.34 12.35
CA MET A 119 -14.53 -5.21 11.37
C MET A 119 -13.98 -4.93 9.97
N VAL A 120 -13.64 -5.96 9.23
CA VAL A 120 -13.18 -5.85 7.84
C VAL A 120 -14.37 -5.48 6.96
N SER A 121 -14.35 -4.26 6.42
CA SER A 121 -15.38 -3.74 5.53
C SER A 121 -15.14 -4.15 4.06
N ARG A 122 -16.12 -3.89 3.21
CA ARG A 122 -15.99 -4.12 1.75
C ARG A 122 -14.91 -3.22 1.14
N GLU A 123 -14.80 -1.99 1.63
CA GLU A 123 -13.80 -1.00 1.23
C GLU A 123 -12.41 -1.45 1.64
N ALA A 124 -12.26 -2.02 2.84
CA ALA A 124 -11.02 -2.62 3.29
C ALA A 124 -10.59 -3.77 2.37
N VAL A 125 -11.49 -4.69 2.02
CA VAL A 125 -11.21 -5.78 1.08
C VAL A 125 -10.78 -5.24 -0.29
N THR A 126 -11.43 -4.19 -0.78
CA THR A 126 -11.08 -3.56 -2.06
C THR A 126 -9.66 -2.99 -2.04
N LEU A 127 -9.27 -2.32 -0.95
CA LEU A 127 -7.91 -1.82 -0.78
C LEU A 127 -6.88 -2.94 -0.62
N MET A 128 -7.21 -3.99 0.14
CA MET A 128 -6.35 -5.16 0.29
C MET A 128 -6.01 -5.78 -1.07
N LYS A 129 -7.01 -5.95 -1.94
CA LYS A 129 -6.80 -6.43 -3.32
C LYS A 129 -5.88 -5.50 -4.11
N ARG A 130 -6.13 -4.20 -4.04
CA ARG A 130 -5.33 -3.19 -4.75
C ARG A 130 -3.86 -3.22 -4.36
N TYR A 131 -3.58 -3.42 -3.06
CA TYR A 131 -2.23 -3.47 -2.51
C TYR A 131 -1.68 -4.90 -2.37
N SER A 132 -2.32 -5.87 -3.02
CA SER A 132 -1.88 -7.29 -3.06
C SER A 132 -1.75 -7.92 -1.68
N VAL A 133 -2.58 -7.51 -0.73
CA VAL A 133 -2.71 -8.17 0.58
C VAL A 133 -3.55 -9.44 0.38
N ALA A 134 -2.88 -10.58 0.32
CA ALA A 134 -3.54 -11.85 0.00
C ALA A 134 -4.33 -12.43 1.17
N ASN A 135 -3.79 -12.34 2.39
CA ASN A 135 -4.35 -13.00 3.56
C ASN A 135 -4.41 -12.05 4.76
N VAL A 136 -5.38 -12.28 5.64
CA VAL A 136 -5.60 -11.50 6.87
C VAL A 136 -5.90 -12.44 8.02
N ALA A 137 -5.32 -12.20 9.20
CA ALA A 137 -5.72 -12.88 10.41
C ALA A 137 -6.99 -12.24 10.98
N VAL A 138 -7.96 -13.07 11.32
CA VAL A 138 -9.25 -12.68 11.88
C VAL A 138 -9.58 -13.52 13.12
N ILE A 139 -10.42 -12.99 13.99
CA ILE A 139 -10.91 -13.71 15.14
C ILE A 139 -11.81 -14.88 14.66
N LYS A 140 -11.64 -16.07 15.28
CA LYS A 140 -12.48 -17.23 15.02
C LYS A 140 -13.91 -17.03 15.47
#